data_46b494689cf2b655bc5c64fb77b25078
#
_entry.id   46b494689cf2b655bc5c64fb77b25078
#
_cell.length_a   1.000
_cell.length_b   1.000
_cell.length_c   1.000
_cell.angle_alpha   90.00
_cell.angle_beta   90.00
_cell.angle_gamma   90.00
#
_symmetry.space_group_name_H-M   'P 1'
#
loop_
_entity.id
_entity.type
_entity.pdbx_description
1 polymer ?
#
loop_
_entity_poly.entity_id
_entity_poly.type
_entity_poly.pdbx_seq_one_letter_code
_entity_poly.pdbx_strand_id
1 'polypeptide(L)' 'MHITLDGEQLQLPDDTSMMNALAALSDKAHAQHRIVTSLSIGGKTISDRDLTPPFLNQQARDVGAIQAVSQSL' A
#
# COMPACT_ATOMS: atom_id res chain seq x y z
N MET A 1 -9.63 6.94 -4.42
CA MET A 1 -8.39 6.19 -4.12
C MET A 1 -8.72 4.71 -4.05
N HIS A 2 -7.92 3.88 -4.67
CA HIS A 2 -8.16 2.45 -4.73
C HIS A 2 -6.97 1.69 -4.15
N ILE A 3 -7.13 1.16 -2.94
CA ILE A 3 -6.09 0.41 -2.23
C ILE A 3 -6.69 -0.91 -1.77
N THR A 4 -6.02 -2.02 -2.10
CA THR A 4 -6.46 -3.35 -1.68
C THR A 4 -5.33 -4.11 -1.00
N LEU A 5 -5.69 -4.95 -0.05
CA LEU A 5 -4.80 -5.91 0.60
C LEU A 5 -5.43 -7.29 0.46
N ASP A 6 -4.74 -8.18 -0.28
CA ASP A 6 -5.24 -9.53 -0.57
C ASP A 6 -6.64 -9.50 -1.22
N GLY A 7 -6.89 -8.46 -2.04
CA GLY A 7 -8.18 -8.28 -2.70
C GLY A 7 -9.24 -7.56 -1.89
N GLU A 8 -8.96 -7.24 -0.63
CA GLU A 8 -9.89 -6.53 0.24
C GLU A 8 -9.60 -5.03 0.21
N GLN A 9 -10.60 -4.23 -0.14
CA GLN A 9 -10.41 -2.78 -0.28
C GLN A 9 -10.31 -2.09 1.08
N LEU A 10 -9.34 -1.18 1.21
CA LEU A 10 -9.18 -0.34 2.38
C LEU A 10 -9.86 0.99 2.16
N GLN A 11 -10.46 1.52 3.25
CA GLN A 11 -11.08 2.84 3.26
C GLN A 11 -10.13 3.83 3.91
N LEU A 12 -9.59 4.75 3.12
CA LEU A 12 -8.66 5.79 3.59
C LEU A 12 -9.11 7.15 3.08
N PRO A 13 -8.79 8.25 3.80
CA PRO A 13 -9.09 9.60 3.32
C PRO A 13 -8.40 9.89 1.99
N ASP A 14 -9.01 10.73 1.17
CA ASP A 14 -8.49 11.08 -0.16
C ASP A 14 -7.15 11.84 -0.09
N ASP A 15 -6.86 12.47 1.04
CA ASP A 15 -5.61 13.22 1.25
C ASP A 15 -4.50 12.37 1.88
N THR A 16 -4.68 11.05 1.91
CA THR A 16 -3.66 10.15 2.46
C THR A 16 -2.42 10.13 1.58
N SER A 17 -1.26 10.35 2.19
CA SER A 17 0.02 10.23 1.49
C SER A 17 0.37 8.77 1.25
N MET A 18 1.29 8.51 0.31
CA MET A 18 1.77 7.14 0.08
C MET A 18 2.38 6.54 1.34
N MET A 19 3.13 7.32 2.12
CA MET A 19 3.71 6.85 3.38
C MET A 19 2.61 6.35 4.32
N ASN A 20 1.56 7.14 4.51
CA ASN A 20 0.47 6.77 5.41
C ASN A 20 -0.35 5.61 4.84
N ALA A 21 -0.53 5.55 3.54
CA ALA A 21 -1.24 4.44 2.89
C ALA A 21 -0.50 3.11 3.11
N LEU A 22 0.83 3.12 2.93
CA LEU A 22 1.64 1.92 3.14
C LEU A 22 1.66 1.51 4.61
N ALA A 23 1.71 2.49 5.53
CA ALA A 23 1.62 2.20 6.97
C ALA A 23 0.28 1.55 7.32
N ALA A 24 -0.82 2.02 6.73
CA ALA A 24 -2.14 1.44 6.96
C ALA A 24 -2.21 0.00 6.45
N LEU A 25 -1.63 -0.29 5.29
CA LEU A 25 -1.55 -1.65 4.76
C LEU A 25 -0.78 -2.57 5.71
N SER A 26 0.37 -2.11 6.18
CA SER A 26 1.20 -2.87 7.11
C SER A 26 0.48 -3.13 8.42
N ASP A 27 -0.18 -2.12 8.99
CA ASP A 27 -0.92 -2.26 10.24
C ASP A 27 -2.07 -3.26 10.09
N LYS A 28 -2.79 -3.20 8.97
CA LYS A 28 -3.89 -4.12 8.72
C LYS A 28 -3.39 -5.56 8.60
N ALA A 29 -2.27 -5.76 7.91
CA ALA A 29 -1.67 -7.09 7.79
C ALA A 29 -1.24 -7.61 9.16
N HIS A 30 -0.57 -6.79 9.98
CA HIS A 30 -0.15 -7.17 11.32
C HIS A 30 -1.34 -7.53 12.22
N ALA A 31 -2.45 -6.82 12.10
CA ALA A 31 -3.65 -7.13 12.87
C ALA A 31 -4.19 -8.52 12.57
N GLN A 32 -3.86 -9.07 11.40
CA GLN A 32 -4.27 -10.40 10.97
C GLN A 32 -3.13 -11.42 11.08
N HIS A 33 -2.05 -11.10 11.78
CA HIS A 33 -0.84 -11.93 11.90
C HIS A 33 -0.24 -12.26 10.54
N ARG A 34 -0.15 -11.25 9.67
CA ARG A 34 0.39 -11.37 8.32
C ARG A 34 1.41 -10.27 8.07
N ILE A 35 2.22 -10.45 7.04
CA ILE A 35 3.20 -9.46 6.61
C ILE A 35 3.02 -9.18 5.12
N VAL A 36 3.08 -7.90 4.72
CA VAL A 36 2.99 -7.52 3.32
C VAL A 36 4.28 -7.97 2.62
N THR A 37 4.12 -8.81 1.59
CA THR A 37 5.26 -9.38 0.87
C THR A 37 5.37 -8.84 -0.55
N SER A 38 4.32 -8.24 -1.08
CA SER A 38 4.31 -7.74 -2.45
C SER A 38 3.43 -6.50 -2.54
N LEU A 39 3.86 -5.55 -3.35
CA LEU A 39 3.11 -4.31 -3.59
C LEU A 39 3.17 -4.01 -5.09
N SER A 40 2.02 -3.71 -5.68
CA SER A 40 1.98 -3.27 -7.07
C SER A 40 1.10 -2.04 -7.22
N ILE A 41 1.45 -1.18 -8.17
CA ILE A 41 0.73 0.05 -8.46
C ILE A 41 0.52 0.13 -9.97
N GLY A 42 -0.75 0.20 -10.38
CA GLY A 42 -1.08 0.24 -11.80
C GLY A 42 -0.56 -0.96 -12.57
N GLY A 43 -0.47 -2.12 -11.92
CA GLY A 43 0.04 -3.34 -12.54
C GLY A 43 1.54 -3.50 -12.50
N LYS A 44 2.28 -2.52 -11.95
CA LYS A 44 3.73 -2.58 -11.85
C LYS A 44 4.14 -2.95 -10.42
N THR A 45 4.96 -3.99 -10.27
CA THR A 45 5.49 -4.38 -8.97
C THR A 45 6.47 -3.33 -8.45
N ILE A 46 6.29 -2.95 -7.18
CA ILE A 46 7.11 -1.94 -6.51
C ILE A 46 8.05 -2.65 -5.56
N SER A 47 9.34 -2.27 -5.61
CA SER A 47 10.37 -2.81 -4.72
C SER A 47 10.78 -1.75 -3.69
N ASP A 48 11.61 -2.16 -2.72
CA ASP A 48 12.13 -1.24 -1.70
C ASP A 48 12.87 -0.05 -2.33
N ARG A 49 13.48 -0.26 -3.50
CA ARG A 49 14.21 0.80 -4.20
C ARG A 49 13.29 1.91 -4.70
N ASP A 50 12.03 1.59 -4.91
CA ASP A 50 11.04 2.56 -5.39
C ASP A 50 10.45 3.38 -4.25
N LEU A 51 10.68 2.99 -2.99
CA LEU A 51 10.14 3.65 -1.80
C LEU A 51 11.06 4.79 -1.36
N THR A 52 11.26 5.75 -2.25
CA THR A 52 12.09 6.93 -1.97
C THR A 52 11.26 8.03 -1.31
N PRO A 53 11.90 8.99 -0.59
CA PRO A 53 11.16 10.09 0.02
C PRO A 53 10.26 10.87 -0.96
N PRO A 54 10.70 11.22 -2.18
CA PRO A 54 9.80 11.88 -3.13
C PRO A 54 8.56 11.05 -3.47
N PHE A 55 8.71 9.74 -3.60
CA PHE A 55 7.58 8.86 -3.86
C PHE A 55 6.64 8.79 -2.67
N LEU A 56 7.18 8.65 -1.46
CA LEU A 56 6.39 8.51 -0.24
C LEU A 56 5.63 9.79 0.12
N ASN A 57 6.10 10.94 -0.35
CA ASN A 57 5.43 12.22 -0.12
C ASN A 57 4.30 12.50 -1.10
N GLN A 58 4.12 11.67 -2.12
CA GLN A 58 3.02 11.84 -3.06
C GLN A 58 1.69 11.48 -2.42
N GLN A 59 0.60 12.04 -2.95
CA GLN A 59 -0.74 11.64 -2.56
C GLN A 59 -1.03 10.26 -3.14
N ALA A 60 -1.57 9.36 -2.32
CA ALA A 60 -1.88 8.00 -2.78
C ALA A 60 -2.85 8.02 -3.97
N ARG A 61 -3.80 8.96 -3.98
CA ARG A 61 -4.78 9.10 -5.07
C ARG A 61 -4.13 9.44 -6.41
N ASP A 62 -2.96 10.11 -6.40
CA ASP A 62 -2.26 10.51 -7.61
C ASP A 62 -1.40 9.41 -8.18
N VAL A 63 -1.14 8.36 -7.40
CA VAL A 63 -0.27 7.25 -7.81
C VAL A 63 -1.04 6.20 -8.62
N GLY A 64 -2.34 6.07 -8.37
CA GLY A 64 -3.18 5.10 -9.06
C GLY A 64 -3.63 3.96 -8.14
N ALA A 65 -4.08 2.87 -8.75
CA ALA A 65 -4.56 1.72 -7.98
C ALA A 65 -3.40 1.00 -7.30
N ILE A 66 -3.54 0.76 -6.00
CA ILE A 66 -2.52 0.11 -5.18
C ILE A 66 -3.03 -1.26 -4.77
N GLN A 67 -2.23 -2.30 -5.05
CA GLN A 67 -2.56 -3.66 -4.68
C GLN A 67 -1.43 -4.24 -3.84
N ALA A 68 -1.77 -4.76 -2.67
CA ALA A 68 -0.81 -5.39 -1.78
C ALA A 68 -1.21 -6.84 -1.55
N VAL A 69 -0.20 -7.69 -1.38
CA VAL A 69 -0.37 -9.09 -1.04
C VAL A 69 0.41 -9.38 0.23
N SER A 70 -0.19 -10.15 1.14
CA SER A 70 0.46 -10.51 2.39
C SER A 70 0.52 -12.02 2.55
N GLN A 71 1.37 -12.47 3.47
CA GLN A 71 1.50 -13.88 3.83
C GLN A 71 1.41 -14.03 5.34
N SER A 72 0.99 -15.21 5.80
CA SER A 72 0.95 -15.55 7.22
C SER A 72 2.36 -15.51 7.82
N LEU A 73 2.43 -15.01 9.03
CA LEU A 73 3.67 -15.06 9.79
C LEU A 73 3.96 -16.48 10.27
#